data_4bd6b93692eda283b29a509e5bb44965
#
_entry.id   4bd6b93692eda283b29a509e5bb44965
#
_cell.length_a   1.000
_cell.length_b   1.000
_cell.length_c   1.000
_cell.angle_alpha   90.00
_cell.angle_beta   90.00
_cell.angle_gamma   90.00
#
_symmetry.space_group_name_H-M   'P 1'
#
loop_
_entity.id
_entity.type
_entity.pdbx_description
1 polymer ?
#
loop_
_entity_poly.entity_id
_entity_poly.type
_entity_poly.pdbx_seq_one_letter_code
_entity_poly.pdbx_strand_id
1 'polypeptide(L)'
;LLITTDGSISDIPREEYEEAEERVIDELNQTNRPFVMLLNCVDPGDPNSRALAARLSGKYSVPVLPVNCIDITEQGIKEIIANLLYQFPVREVELSVPGWVASLGSEHWLYSSVFGTIKNCCGITRMREVRGMMESVGTCDSIQGVNVRRIDLGSGCASAELIFDQSLFYKILSEKTELEIKDESELLAQLIEMTEIKKTFQKLRQAY
;
A
#
# COMPACT_ATOMS: atom_id res chain seq x y z
N LEU A 1 -20.61 6.42 11.66
CA LEU A 1 -20.38 7.86 11.56
C LEU A 1 -20.69 8.51 12.91
N LEU A 2 -19.82 9.39 13.38
CA LEU A 2 -20.05 10.29 14.49
C LEU A 2 -20.18 11.70 13.93
N ILE A 3 -21.18 12.45 14.36
CA ILE A 3 -21.36 13.85 13.94
C ILE A 3 -21.15 14.73 15.17
N THR A 4 -20.29 15.72 15.05
CA THR A 4 -20.06 16.80 16.03
C THR A 4 -20.18 18.14 15.33
N THR A 5 -19.98 19.26 16.03
CA THR A 5 -20.10 20.59 15.46
C THR A 5 -18.92 21.47 15.86
N ASP A 6 -18.64 22.50 15.06
CA ASP A 6 -17.70 23.56 15.40
C ASP A 6 -18.33 24.70 16.24
N GLY A 7 -19.63 24.59 16.54
CA GLY A 7 -20.40 25.61 17.24
C GLY A 7 -21.05 26.67 16.33
N SER A 8 -20.79 26.63 15.01
CA SER A 8 -21.31 27.64 14.08
C SER A 8 -22.78 27.44 13.68
N ILE A 9 -23.34 26.26 13.92
CA ILE A 9 -24.66 25.83 13.44
C ILE A 9 -25.77 26.02 14.49
N SER A 10 -25.40 26.05 15.77
CA SER A 10 -26.34 26.17 16.88
C SER A 10 -25.90 27.25 17.88
N ASP A 11 -26.81 27.68 18.73
CA ASP A 11 -26.53 28.64 19.81
C ASP A 11 -25.74 27.98 20.97
N ILE A 12 -25.42 26.70 20.87
CA ILE A 12 -24.65 25.95 21.88
C ILE A 12 -23.16 26.06 21.57
N PRO A 13 -22.34 26.57 22.48
CA PRO A 13 -20.90 26.70 22.29
C PRO A 13 -20.22 25.35 22.10
N ARG A 14 -19.11 25.33 21.37
CA ARG A 14 -18.34 24.10 21.08
C ARG A 14 -17.94 23.35 22.35
N GLU A 15 -17.60 24.06 23.41
CA GLU A 15 -17.12 23.50 24.67
C GLU A 15 -18.15 22.58 25.34
N GLU A 16 -19.43 22.84 25.14
CA GLU A 16 -20.52 22.03 25.72
C GLU A 16 -20.68 20.66 25.04
N TYR A 17 -20.11 20.49 23.85
CA TYR A 17 -20.14 19.20 23.15
C TYR A 17 -18.95 18.28 23.52
N GLU A 18 -17.87 18.82 24.07
CA GLU A 18 -16.61 18.08 24.25
C GLU A 18 -16.76 16.84 25.14
N GLU A 19 -17.45 16.96 26.27
CA GLU A 19 -17.65 15.83 27.19
C GLU A 19 -18.51 14.72 26.57
N ALA A 20 -19.57 15.09 25.87
CA ALA A 20 -20.44 14.13 25.19
C ALA A 20 -19.72 13.45 24.02
N GLU A 21 -18.91 14.21 23.29
CA GLU A 21 -18.09 13.73 22.18
C GLU A 21 -17.07 12.70 22.65
N GLU A 22 -16.31 12.99 23.72
CA GLU A 22 -15.34 12.07 24.29
C GLU A 22 -15.97 10.77 24.72
N ARG A 23 -17.10 10.82 25.42
CA ARG A 23 -17.83 9.65 25.86
C ARG A 23 -18.27 8.77 24.68
N VAL A 24 -18.83 9.35 23.63
CA VAL A 24 -19.28 8.60 22.46
C VAL A 24 -18.11 8.00 21.70
N ILE A 25 -16.98 8.71 21.62
CA ILE A 25 -15.76 8.19 20.98
C ILE A 25 -15.22 6.98 21.76
N ASP A 26 -15.20 7.04 23.09
CA ASP A 26 -14.77 5.93 23.93
C ASP A 26 -15.68 4.71 23.76
N GLU A 27 -17.00 4.90 23.70
CA GLU A 27 -17.97 3.85 23.42
C GLU A 27 -17.74 3.24 22.02
N LEU A 28 -17.50 4.07 20.98
CA LEU A 28 -17.22 3.59 19.63
C LEU A 28 -15.91 2.81 19.56
N ASN A 29 -14.87 3.28 20.22
CA ASN A 29 -13.57 2.59 20.28
C ASN A 29 -13.70 1.20 20.92
N GLN A 30 -14.54 1.05 21.96
CA GLN A 30 -14.81 -0.25 22.59
C GLN A 30 -15.49 -1.25 21.64
N THR A 31 -16.22 -0.77 20.64
CA THR A 31 -16.84 -1.66 19.64
C THR A 31 -15.86 -2.26 18.64
N ASN A 32 -14.63 -1.74 18.55
CA ASN A 32 -13.62 -2.07 17.53
C ASN A 32 -14.12 -1.92 16.08
N ARG A 33 -15.17 -1.16 15.86
CA ARG A 33 -15.70 -0.88 14.51
C ARG A 33 -15.06 0.38 13.94
N PRO A 34 -14.65 0.36 12.67
CA PRO A 34 -14.11 1.55 12.03
C PRO A 34 -15.18 2.63 11.91
N PHE A 35 -14.82 3.86 12.24
CA PHE A 35 -15.70 5.03 12.10
C PHE A 35 -14.91 6.26 11.65
N VAL A 36 -15.63 7.26 11.17
CA VAL A 36 -15.13 8.60 10.87
C VAL A 36 -16.01 9.61 11.59
N MET A 37 -15.46 10.76 11.91
CA MET A 37 -16.14 11.87 12.52
C MET A 37 -16.46 12.94 11.47
N LEU A 38 -17.67 13.46 11.47
CA LEU A 38 -18.08 14.60 10.67
C LEU A 38 -18.16 15.83 11.59
N LEU A 39 -17.39 16.85 11.25
CA LEU A 39 -17.47 18.17 11.89
C LEU A 39 -18.47 19.02 11.12
N ASN A 40 -19.71 19.08 11.61
CA ASN A 40 -20.76 19.87 10.99
C ASN A 40 -20.49 21.36 11.23
N CYS A 41 -20.36 22.11 10.16
CA CYS A 41 -20.03 23.53 10.17
C CYS A 41 -20.76 24.27 9.03
N VAL A 42 -20.94 25.57 9.17
CA VAL A 42 -21.58 26.39 8.13
C VAL A 42 -20.73 26.45 6.86
N ASP A 43 -19.41 26.62 7.02
CA ASP A 43 -18.45 26.64 5.91
C ASP A 43 -17.32 25.61 6.11
N PRO A 44 -17.37 24.47 5.41
CA PRO A 44 -16.30 23.47 5.42
C PRO A 44 -14.96 23.98 4.86
N GLY A 45 -14.99 25.10 4.12
CA GLY A 45 -13.80 25.74 3.56
C GLY A 45 -13.06 26.64 4.54
N ASP A 46 -13.71 27.06 5.63
CA ASP A 46 -13.15 27.98 6.61
C ASP A 46 -11.86 27.42 7.24
N PRO A 47 -10.78 28.24 7.31
CA PRO A 47 -9.53 27.83 7.93
C PRO A 47 -9.65 27.35 9.39
N ASN A 48 -10.56 27.97 10.18
CA ASN A 48 -10.77 27.60 11.59
C ASN A 48 -11.44 26.23 11.71
N SER A 49 -12.47 25.95 10.89
CA SER A 49 -13.13 24.64 10.87
C SER A 49 -12.18 23.52 10.42
N ARG A 50 -11.31 23.80 9.44
CA ARG A 50 -10.25 22.88 9.02
C ARG A 50 -9.18 22.66 10.09
N ALA A 51 -8.75 23.72 10.77
CA ALA A 51 -7.78 23.62 11.86
C ALA A 51 -8.37 22.82 13.04
N LEU A 52 -9.65 23.04 13.37
CA LEU A 52 -10.36 22.27 14.38
C LEU A 52 -10.46 20.79 13.99
N ALA A 53 -10.85 20.49 12.76
CA ALA A 53 -10.92 19.12 12.25
C ALA A 53 -9.56 18.41 12.35
N ALA A 54 -8.47 19.08 11.97
CA ALA A 54 -7.11 18.54 12.08
C ALA A 54 -6.71 18.27 13.55
N ARG A 55 -7.03 19.20 14.46
CA ARG A 55 -6.79 19.05 15.90
C ARG A 55 -7.55 17.86 16.48
N LEU A 56 -8.83 17.72 16.15
CA LEU A 56 -9.67 16.61 16.61
C LEU A 56 -9.20 15.26 16.01
N SER A 57 -8.78 15.27 14.74
CA SER A 57 -8.22 14.08 14.11
C SER A 57 -6.94 13.61 14.80
N GLY A 58 -6.07 14.54 15.19
CA GLY A 58 -4.88 14.22 15.99
C GLY A 58 -5.22 13.72 17.41
N LYS A 59 -6.20 14.37 18.08
CA LYS A 59 -6.62 14.00 19.45
C LYS A 59 -7.19 12.58 19.52
N TYR A 60 -8.06 12.22 18.58
CA TYR A 60 -8.81 10.97 18.61
C TYR A 60 -8.27 9.87 17.70
N SER A 61 -7.25 10.19 16.89
CA SER A 61 -6.66 9.26 15.92
C SER A 61 -7.66 8.69 14.91
N VAL A 62 -8.73 9.43 14.61
CA VAL A 62 -9.75 9.12 13.60
C VAL A 62 -9.86 10.26 12.59
N PRO A 63 -10.23 9.98 11.33
CA PRO A 63 -10.48 11.03 10.36
C PRO A 63 -11.65 11.91 10.80
N VAL A 64 -11.44 13.23 10.73
CA VAL A 64 -12.46 14.25 10.99
C VAL A 64 -12.66 15.06 9.73
N LEU A 65 -13.85 15.04 9.17
CA LEU A 65 -14.20 15.69 7.92
C LEU A 65 -15.11 16.89 8.20
N PRO A 66 -14.69 18.12 7.88
CA PRO A 66 -15.58 19.27 7.93
C PRO A 66 -16.64 19.17 6.83
N VAL A 67 -17.90 19.27 7.17
CA VAL A 67 -19.02 19.15 6.25
C VAL A 67 -20.13 20.14 6.63
N ASN A 68 -20.88 20.60 5.64
CA ASN A 68 -22.18 21.23 5.88
C ASN A 68 -23.26 20.18 5.63
N CYS A 69 -23.88 19.71 6.71
CA CYS A 69 -24.90 18.64 6.61
C CYS A 69 -26.19 19.07 5.89
N ILE A 70 -26.44 20.39 5.75
CA ILE A 70 -27.62 20.90 5.05
C ILE A 70 -27.37 20.90 3.53
N ASP A 71 -26.15 21.27 3.11
CA ASP A 71 -25.78 21.43 1.70
C ASP A 71 -24.83 20.34 1.21
N ILE A 72 -24.93 19.13 1.80
CA ILE A 72 -24.04 18.02 1.42
C ILE A 72 -24.34 17.57 -0.01
N THR A 73 -23.28 17.52 -0.84
CA THR A 73 -23.38 17.10 -2.23
C THR A 73 -23.19 15.57 -2.36
N GLU A 74 -23.60 15.02 -3.51
CA GLU A 74 -23.31 13.60 -3.83
C GLU A 74 -21.82 13.28 -3.74
N GLN A 75 -20.97 14.20 -4.21
CA GLN A 75 -19.52 14.05 -4.12
C GLN A 75 -19.05 14.03 -2.66
N GLY A 76 -19.60 14.91 -1.81
CA GLY A 76 -19.28 14.93 -0.37
C GLY A 76 -19.67 13.62 0.32
N ILE A 77 -20.81 13.03 -0.03
CA ILE A 77 -21.20 11.72 0.48
C ILE A 77 -20.23 10.63 0.05
N LYS A 78 -19.80 10.63 -1.23
CA LYS A 78 -18.79 9.68 -1.73
C LYS A 78 -17.47 9.80 -1.00
N GLU A 79 -17.02 11.02 -0.69
CA GLU A 79 -15.80 11.28 0.08
C GLU A 79 -15.90 10.76 1.52
N ILE A 80 -17.04 10.96 2.18
CA ILE A 80 -17.29 10.43 3.53
C ILE A 80 -17.23 8.91 3.52
N ILE A 81 -17.90 8.26 2.56
CA ILE A 81 -17.90 6.80 2.43
C ILE A 81 -16.48 6.29 2.13
N ALA A 82 -15.75 6.93 1.22
CA ALA A 82 -14.37 6.55 0.92
C ALA A 82 -13.46 6.64 2.16
N ASN A 83 -13.55 7.75 2.92
CA ASN A 83 -12.79 7.92 4.16
C ASN A 83 -13.17 6.86 5.21
N LEU A 84 -14.44 6.48 5.31
CA LEU A 84 -14.88 5.39 6.17
C LEU A 84 -14.26 4.06 5.74
N LEU A 85 -14.31 3.74 4.45
CA LEU A 85 -13.75 2.50 3.91
C LEU A 85 -12.23 2.41 4.11
N TYR A 86 -11.50 3.51 4.05
CA TYR A 86 -10.08 3.56 4.38
C TYR A 86 -9.76 3.19 5.83
N GLN A 87 -10.74 3.24 6.75
CA GLN A 87 -10.56 2.79 8.14
C GLN A 87 -10.78 1.28 8.32
N PHE A 88 -11.29 0.60 7.31
CA PHE A 88 -11.51 -0.84 7.37
C PHE A 88 -10.20 -1.61 7.46
N PRO A 89 -10.23 -2.81 8.08
CA PRO A 89 -9.03 -3.63 8.20
C PRO A 89 -8.56 -4.12 6.83
N VAL A 90 -7.23 -4.19 6.67
CA VAL A 90 -6.62 -4.91 5.56
C VAL A 90 -6.84 -6.39 5.75
N ARG A 91 -7.31 -7.07 4.71
CA ARG A 91 -7.47 -8.52 4.69
C ARG A 91 -6.31 -9.19 3.96
N GLU A 92 -5.92 -8.62 2.83
CA GLU A 92 -4.89 -9.19 1.98
C GLU A 92 -4.17 -8.10 1.17
N VAL A 93 -2.86 -8.21 1.08
CA VAL A 93 -2.04 -7.43 0.15
C VAL A 93 -1.21 -8.40 -0.68
N GLU A 94 -1.54 -8.50 -1.96
CA GLU A 94 -0.81 -9.31 -2.92
C GLU A 94 0.31 -8.49 -3.56
N LEU A 95 1.55 -8.93 -3.39
CA LEU A 95 2.72 -8.35 -4.05
C LEU A 95 3.28 -9.35 -5.07
N SER A 96 3.11 -9.04 -6.35
CA SER A 96 3.64 -9.85 -7.43
C SER A 96 5.10 -9.50 -7.69
N VAL A 97 5.96 -10.51 -7.73
CA VAL A 97 7.37 -10.41 -8.14
C VAL A 97 7.59 -11.16 -9.45
N PRO A 98 8.58 -10.77 -10.28
CA PRO A 98 8.96 -11.54 -11.46
C PRO A 98 9.34 -12.98 -11.11
N GLY A 99 9.00 -13.94 -11.97
CA GLY A 99 9.23 -15.36 -11.71
C GLY A 99 10.71 -15.72 -11.44
N TRP A 100 11.64 -14.99 -12.06
CA TRP A 100 13.07 -15.19 -11.81
C TRP A 100 13.49 -14.79 -10.39
N VAL A 101 12.88 -13.75 -9.79
CA VAL A 101 13.11 -13.37 -8.38
C VAL A 101 12.55 -14.47 -7.45
N ALA A 102 11.35 -14.94 -7.75
CA ALA A 102 10.70 -16.00 -6.96
C ALA A 102 11.46 -17.34 -7.02
N SER A 103 12.21 -17.60 -8.10
CA SER A 103 13.03 -18.81 -8.26
C SER A 103 14.36 -18.78 -7.53
N LEU A 104 14.77 -17.62 -6.99
CA LEU A 104 15.97 -17.51 -6.17
C LEU A 104 15.74 -18.20 -4.82
N GLY A 105 16.76 -18.94 -4.36
CA GLY A 105 16.71 -19.54 -3.02
C GLY A 105 16.70 -18.47 -1.91
N SER A 106 16.16 -18.84 -0.75
CA SER A 106 16.07 -17.95 0.42
C SER A 106 17.43 -17.39 0.90
N GLU A 107 18.50 -18.11 0.62
CA GLU A 107 19.87 -17.71 0.93
C GLU A 107 20.43 -16.64 -0.02
N HIS A 108 19.74 -16.36 -1.13
CA HIS A 108 20.22 -15.38 -2.10
C HIS A 108 20.02 -13.97 -1.57
N TRP A 109 21.05 -13.13 -1.72
CA TRP A 109 21.05 -11.75 -1.20
C TRP A 109 19.84 -10.92 -1.68
N LEU A 110 19.48 -11.03 -2.96
CA LEU A 110 18.33 -10.32 -3.54
C LEU A 110 17.02 -10.79 -2.91
N TYR A 111 16.83 -12.10 -2.74
CA TYR A 111 15.66 -12.65 -2.08
C TYR A 111 15.55 -12.10 -0.66
N SER A 112 16.63 -12.21 0.12
CA SER A 112 16.65 -11.73 1.51
C SER A 112 16.40 -10.22 1.61
N SER A 113 16.95 -9.41 0.70
CA SER A 113 16.73 -7.96 0.65
C SER A 113 15.26 -7.61 0.38
N VAL A 114 14.68 -8.16 -0.69
CA VAL A 114 13.30 -7.87 -1.11
C VAL A 114 12.29 -8.36 -0.07
N PHE A 115 12.37 -9.64 0.31
CA PHE A 115 11.42 -10.22 1.25
C PHE A 115 11.63 -9.72 2.69
N GLY A 116 12.86 -9.35 3.06
CA GLY A 116 13.16 -8.67 4.32
C GLY A 116 12.47 -7.31 4.39
N THR A 117 12.54 -6.51 3.32
CA THR A 117 11.84 -5.21 3.23
C THR A 117 10.33 -5.39 3.30
N ILE A 118 9.77 -6.32 2.53
CA ILE A 118 8.33 -6.63 2.57
C ILE A 118 7.91 -7.01 3.99
N LYS A 119 8.64 -7.91 4.65
CA LYS A 119 8.35 -8.36 6.01
C LYS A 119 8.33 -7.20 7.01
N ASN A 120 9.27 -6.27 6.89
CA ASN A 120 9.34 -5.10 7.77
C ASN A 120 8.16 -4.14 7.56
N CYS A 121 7.56 -4.13 6.36
CA CYS A 121 6.42 -3.29 6.02
C CYS A 121 5.05 -3.95 6.32
N CYS A 122 5.01 -5.23 6.70
CA CYS A 122 3.77 -5.99 6.93
C CYS A 122 3.00 -5.62 8.21
N GLY A 123 3.38 -4.57 8.94
CA GLY A 123 2.72 -4.14 10.18
C GLY A 123 1.42 -3.35 10.02
N ILE A 124 0.90 -3.23 8.81
CA ILE A 124 -0.31 -2.44 8.51
C ILE A 124 -1.58 -3.16 8.97
N THR A 125 -2.52 -2.39 9.47
CA THR A 125 -3.80 -2.91 9.97
C THR A 125 -5.01 -2.36 9.23
N ARG A 126 -4.88 -1.18 8.62
CA ARG A 126 -5.98 -0.47 7.96
C ARG A 126 -5.67 -0.16 6.50
N MET A 127 -6.70 -0.12 5.66
CA MET A 127 -6.59 0.16 4.23
C MET A 127 -5.90 1.49 3.91
N ARG A 128 -6.01 2.49 4.77
CA ARG A 128 -5.31 3.78 4.62
C ARG A 128 -3.78 3.65 4.62
N GLU A 129 -3.25 2.61 5.23
CA GLU A 129 -1.82 2.39 5.41
C GLU A 129 -1.19 1.64 4.21
N VAL A 130 -2.03 1.03 3.36
CA VAL A 130 -1.60 0.21 2.21
C VAL A 130 -0.73 0.99 1.25
N ARG A 131 -1.09 2.24 0.92
CA ARG A 131 -0.31 3.07 -0.01
C ARG A 131 1.07 3.39 0.56
N GLY A 132 1.15 3.83 1.82
CA GLY A 132 2.42 4.10 2.49
C GLY A 132 3.29 2.84 2.64
N MET A 133 2.68 1.69 2.87
CA MET A 133 3.37 0.40 2.86
C MET A 133 3.98 0.11 1.49
N MET A 134 3.23 0.28 0.40
CA MET A 134 3.74 0.07 -0.96
C MET A 134 4.87 1.05 -1.32
N GLU A 135 4.75 2.32 -0.92
CA GLU A 135 5.80 3.32 -1.06
C GLU A 135 7.07 2.92 -0.28
N SER A 136 6.90 2.42 0.95
CA SER A 136 8.01 1.94 1.78
C SER A 136 8.69 0.71 1.18
N VAL A 137 7.95 -0.22 0.58
CA VAL A 137 8.53 -1.36 -0.15
C VAL A 137 9.35 -0.86 -1.35
N GLY A 138 8.87 0.18 -2.04
CA GLY A 138 9.57 0.82 -3.16
C GLY A 138 10.89 1.52 -2.78
N THR A 139 11.19 1.75 -1.50
CA THR A 139 12.48 2.32 -1.06
C THR A 139 13.64 1.29 -1.03
N CYS A 140 13.37 0.03 -1.29
CA CYS A 140 14.40 -1.01 -1.39
C CYS A 140 15.29 -0.74 -2.62
N ASP A 141 16.60 -0.65 -2.43
CA ASP A 141 17.58 -0.36 -3.50
C ASP A 141 17.49 -1.33 -4.69
N SER A 142 17.00 -2.54 -4.47
CA SER A 142 16.85 -3.56 -5.51
C SER A 142 15.54 -3.43 -6.30
N ILE A 143 14.60 -2.60 -5.85
CA ILE A 143 13.29 -2.40 -6.47
C ILE A 143 13.30 -1.06 -7.20
N GLN A 144 13.06 -1.07 -8.49
CA GLN A 144 12.96 0.14 -9.31
C GLN A 144 11.66 0.91 -9.06
N GLY A 145 10.59 0.20 -8.70
CA GLY A 145 9.30 0.80 -8.42
C GLY A 145 8.23 -0.21 -8.03
N VAL A 146 7.10 0.33 -7.57
CA VAL A 146 5.92 -0.45 -7.21
C VAL A 146 4.74 0.05 -8.06
N ASN A 147 4.19 -0.83 -8.87
CA ASN A 147 3.01 -0.54 -9.69
C ASN A 147 1.76 -1.05 -8.97
N VAL A 148 0.97 -0.15 -8.40
CA VAL A 148 -0.29 -0.47 -7.74
C VAL A 148 -1.31 -0.86 -8.80
N ARG A 149 -1.72 -2.13 -8.84
CA ARG A 149 -2.71 -2.64 -9.80
C ARG A 149 -4.13 -2.37 -9.34
N ARG A 150 -4.42 -2.62 -8.06
CA ARG A 150 -5.76 -2.49 -7.51
C ARG A 150 -5.72 -2.20 -6.00
N ILE A 151 -6.61 -1.34 -5.55
CA ILE A 151 -6.97 -1.18 -4.14
C ILE A 151 -8.50 -1.28 -4.07
N ASP A 152 -8.99 -2.34 -3.44
CA ASP A 152 -10.41 -2.60 -3.25
C ASP A 152 -10.78 -2.38 -1.79
N LEU A 153 -11.31 -1.20 -1.51
CA LEU A 153 -11.68 -0.80 -0.16
C LEU A 153 -12.86 -1.62 0.38
N GLY A 154 -13.73 -2.12 -0.50
CA GLY A 154 -14.90 -2.91 -0.11
C GLY A 154 -14.53 -4.31 0.39
N SER A 155 -13.58 -4.98 -0.27
CA SER A 155 -13.09 -6.30 0.12
C SER A 155 -11.95 -6.26 1.13
N GLY A 156 -11.29 -5.11 1.31
CA GLY A 156 -10.08 -4.97 2.13
C GLY A 156 -8.83 -5.56 1.47
N CYS A 157 -8.82 -5.68 0.14
CA CYS A 157 -7.73 -6.30 -0.61
C CYS A 157 -6.99 -5.27 -1.47
N ALA A 158 -5.69 -5.46 -1.63
CA ALA A 158 -4.90 -4.64 -2.54
C ALA A 158 -3.91 -5.53 -3.31
N SER A 159 -3.54 -5.11 -4.52
CA SER A 159 -2.52 -5.80 -5.31
C SER A 159 -1.58 -4.83 -5.98
N ALA A 160 -0.29 -5.16 -5.97
CA ALA A 160 0.75 -4.40 -6.63
C ALA A 160 1.80 -5.32 -7.24
N GLU A 161 2.52 -4.81 -8.22
CA GLU A 161 3.61 -5.48 -8.89
C GLU A 161 4.92 -4.75 -8.58
N LEU A 162 5.93 -5.49 -8.17
CA LEU A 162 7.27 -4.98 -7.95
C LEU A 162 8.04 -4.97 -9.27
N ILE A 163 8.57 -3.81 -9.62
CA ILE A 163 9.33 -3.59 -10.84
C ILE A 163 10.81 -3.60 -10.49
N PHE A 164 11.58 -4.38 -11.25
CA PHE A 164 13.03 -4.50 -11.10
C PHE A 164 13.72 -3.97 -12.35
N ASP A 165 14.93 -3.45 -12.18
CA ASP A 165 15.75 -3.08 -13.32
C ASP A 165 16.14 -4.31 -14.15
N GLN A 166 16.07 -4.21 -15.47
CA GLN A 166 16.40 -5.32 -16.37
C GLN A 166 17.88 -5.73 -16.26
N SER A 167 18.76 -4.80 -15.98
CA SER A 167 20.19 -5.07 -15.76
C SER A 167 20.44 -5.98 -14.56
N LEU A 168 19.56 -5.91 -13.55
CA LEU A 168 19.63 -6.77 -12.38
C LEU A 168 19.39 -8.26 -12.73
N PHE A 169 18.46 -8.51 -13.67
CA PHE A 169 18.23 -9.87 -14.17
C PHE A 169 19.49 -10.46 -14.78
N TYR A 170 20.16 -9.73 -15.68
CA TYR A 170 21.38 -10.22 -16.32
C TYR A 170 22.53 -10.38 -15.32
N LYS A 171 22.64 -9.48 -14.36
CA LYS A 171 23.63 -9.60 -13.27
C LYS A 171 23.43 -10.88 -12.47
N ILE A 172 22.19 -11.21 -12.08
CA ILE A 172 21.87 -12.42 -11.35
C ILE A 172 22.10 -13.66 -12.22
N LEU A 173 21.75 -13.58 -13.50
CA LEU A 173 21.97 -14.67 -14.44
C LEU A 173 23.48 -14.97 -14.58
N SER A 174 24.31 -13.94 -14.73
CA SER A 174 25.77 -14.07 -14.78
C SER A 174 26.34 -14.66 -13.48
N GLU A 175 25.85 -14.22 -12.33
CA GLU A 175 26.22 -14.74 -11.02
C GLU A 175 25.92 -16.26 -10.88
N LYS A 176 24.76 -16.68 -11.39
CA LYS A 176 24.33 -18.10 -11.26
C LYS A 176 24.94 -19.04 -12.29
N THR A 177 25.29 -18.52 -13.45
CA THR A 177 25.82 -19.33 -14.56
C THR A 177 27.35 -19.24 -14.71
N GLU A 178 27.98 -18.28 -14.01
CA GLU A 178 29.40 -17.94 -14.17
C GLU A 178 29.75 -17.48 -15.62
N LEU A 179 28.73 -17.06 -16.37
CA LEU A 179 28.88 -16.54 -17.74
C LEU A 179 28.75 -15.02 -17.74
N GLU A 180 29.50 -14.32 -18.58
CA GLU A 180 29.31 -12.90 -18.82
C GLU A 180 28.09 -12.70 -19.73
N ILE A 181 26.99 -12.21 -19.14
CA ILE A 181 25.73 -11.91 -19.86
C ILE A 181 25.24 -10.53 -19.43
N LYS A 182 25.28 -9.56 -20.34
CA LYS A 182 24.93 -8.16 -20.05
C LYS A 182 23.61 -7.75 -20.66
N ASP A 183 23.19 -8.42 -21.74
CA ASP A 183 21.98 -8.09 -22.49
C ASP A 183 21.35 -9.32 -23.16
N GLU A 184 20.24 -9.11 -23.85
CA GLU A 184 19.50 -10.15 -24.57
C GLU A 184 20.34 -10.80 -25.69
N SER A 185 21.21 -10.05 -26.35
CA SER A 185 22.02 -10.53 -27.47
C SER A 185 23.08 -11.51 -26.97
N GLU A 186 23.75 -11.18 -25.87
CA GLU A 186 24.73 -12.06 -25.23
C GLU A 186 24.05 -13.31 -24.66
N LEU A 187 22.88 -13.17 -24.03
CA LEU A 187 22.10 -14.31 -23.57
C LEU A 187 21.74 -15.25 -24.72
N LEU A 188 21.27 -14.71 -25.85
CA LEU A 188 20.95 -15.54 -27.02
C LEU A 188 22.17 -16.24 -27.58
N ALA A 189 23.31 -15.57 -27.68
CA ALA A 189 24.57 -16.16 -28.16
C ALA A 189 25.01 -17.34 -27.28
N GLN A 190 24.95 -17.17 -25.95
CA GLN A 190 25.28 -18.23 -24.99
C GLN A 190 24.33 -19.44 -25.08
N LEU A 191 23.03 -19.19 -25.28
CA LEU A 191 22.04 -20.27 -25.46
C LEU A 191 22.26 -21.06 -26.74
N ILE A 192 22.66 -20.39 -27.85
CA ILE A 192 23.01 -21.05 -29.12
C ILE A 192 24.24 -21.95 -28.92
N GLU A 193 25.32 -21.40 -28.33
CA GLU A 193 26.55 -22.15 -28.06
C GLU A 193 26.29 -23.39 -27.17
N MET A 194 25.56 -23.23 -26.08
CA MET A 194 25.18 -24.35 -25.21
C MET A 194 24.36 -25.39 -25.94
N THR A 195 23.49 -24.99 -26.87
CA THR A 195 22.69 -25.89 -27.66
C THR A 195 23.57 -26.75 -28.60
N GLU A 196 24.60 -26.17 -29.19
CA GLU A 196 25.55 -26.89 -30.07
C GLU A 196 26.40 -27.85 -29.25
N ILE A 197 26.91 -27.42 -28.10
CA ILE A 197 27.65 -28.28 -27.18
C ILE A 197 26.79 -29.47 -26.74
N LYS A 198 25.53 -29.25 -26.36
CA LYS A 198 24.60 -30.29 -25.98
C LYS A 198 24.33 -31.29 -27.11
N LYS A 199 24.16 -30.84 -28.35
CA LYS A 199 23.98 -31.70 -29.51
C LYS A 199 25.21 -32.56 -29.75
N THR A 200 26.41 -32.00 -29.64
CA THR A 200 27.67 -32.71 -29.83
C THR A 200 27.87 -33.74 -28.72
N PHE A 201 27.60 -33.40 -27.48
CA PHE A 201 27.67 -34.33 -26.36
C PHE A 201 26.67 -35.49 -26.49
N GLN A 202 25.45 -35.24 -26.96
CA GLN A 202 24.45 -36.28 -27.22
C GLN A 202 24.91 -37.26 -28.30
N LYS A 203 25.52 -36.75 -29.39
CA LYS A 203 26.09 -37.63 -30.46
C LYS A 203 27.22 -38.49 -29.93
N LEU A 204 28.13 -37.95 -29.11
CA LEU A 204 29.21 -38.71 -28.50
C LEU A 204 28.68 -39.81 -27.57
N ARG A 205 27.65 -39.50 -26.76
CA ARG A 205 27.02 -40.47 -25.85
C ARG A 205 26.30 -41.61 -26.58
N GLN A 206 25.81 -41.40 -27.81
CA GLN A 206 25.20 -42.45 -28.62
C GLN A 206 26.23 -43.30 -29.35
N ALA A 207 27.46 -42.86 -29.51
CA ALA A 207 28.54 -43.56 -30.19
C ALA A 207 29.37 -44.48 -29.25
N TYR A 208 29.13 -44.40 -27.94
CA TYR A 208 29.65 -45.26 -26.88
C TYR A 208 28.55 -46.16 -26.31
#